data_e9e71877606e39f84f86ede9ccba0901
#
_entry.id   e9e71877606e39f84f86ede9ccba0901
#
_cell.length_a   1.000
_cell.length_b   1.000
_cell.length_c   1.000
_cell.angle_alpha   90.00
_cell.angle_beta   90.00
_cell.angle_gamma   90.00
#
_symmetry.space_group_name_H-M   'P 1'
#
loop_
_entity.id
_entity.type
_entity.pdbx_description
1 polymer ?
#
loop_
_entity_poly.entity_id
_entity_poly.type
_entity_poly.pdbx_seq_one_letter_code
_entity_poly.pdbx_strand_id
1 'polypeptide(L)'
;VSGKLFKTLFEIIDSICEVAMASGIQIIIFLSGLQNISPSMYEAAQMEGCTAWESLWKITVPMVSPLMLVCWVYTIVDFFMKSDNLVMEKINDQMVIQLNYGFSSAMAWIYFVVCMALIGLSSLIISKVVYNYD
;
A
#
# COMPACT_ATOMS: atom_id res chain seq x y z
N VAL A 1 -17.73 -9.37 -32.57
CA VAL A 1 -16.42 -9.74 -31.99
C VAL A 1 -15.59 -8.51 -31.69
N SER A 2 -15.59 -7.51 -32.57
CA SER A 2 -14.81 -6.27 -32.43
C SER A 2 -15.16 -5.45 -31.18
N GLY A 3 -16.43 -5.28 -30.87
CA GLY A 3 -16.87 -4.45 -29.74
C GLY A 3 -16.48 -5.00 -28.35
N LYS A 4 -16.37 -6.33 -28.19
CA LYS A 4 -15.92 -6.94 -26.93
C LYS A 4 -14.42 -6.74 -26.71
N LEU A 5 -13.63 -6.83 -27.77
CA LEU A 5 -12.18 -6.58 -27.71
C LEU A 5 -11.87 -5.12 -27.32
N PHE A 6 -12.58 -4.16 -27.93
CA PHE A 6 -12.42 -2.76 -27.59
C PHE A 6 -12.79 -2.49 -26.12
N LYS A 7 -13.92 -3.04 -25.65
CA LYS A 7 -14.33 -2.88 -24.26
C LYS A 7 -13.29 -3.45 -23.28
N THR A 8 -12.79 -4.66 -23.54
CA THR A 8 -11.75 -5.27 -22.71
C THR A 8 -10.44 -4.46 -22.73
N LEU A 9 -10.06 -3.91 -23.88
CA LEU A 9 -8.88 -3.05 -23.96
C LEU A 9 -9.03 -1.77 -23.13
N PHE A 10 -10.18 -1.11 -23.17
CA PHE A 10 -10.46 0.06 -22.33
C PHE A 10 -10.46 -0.29 -20.85
N GLU A 11 -11.08 -1.39 -20.45
CA GLU A 11 -11.08 -1.87 -19.05
C GLU A 11 -9.65 -2.16 -18.54
N ILE A 12 -8.78 -2.71 -19.38
CA ILE A 12 -7.37 -2.94 -19.04
C ILE A 12 -6.62 -1.61 -18.89
N ILE A 13 -6.82 -0.68 -19.81
CA ILE A 13 -6.17 0.64 -19.76
C ILE A 13 -6.62 1.41 -18.51
N ASP A 14 -7.90 1.43 -18.21
CA ASP A 14 -8.46 2.08 -17.03
C ASP A 14 -7.89 1.45 -15.75
N SER A 15 -7.80 0.12 -15.68
CA SER A 15 -7.20 -0.60 -14.55
C SER A 15 -5.72 -0.26 -14.36
N ILE A 16 -4.95 -0.16 -15.44
CA ILE A 16 -3.53 0.24 -15.39
C ILE A 16 -3.39 1.69 -14.88
N CYS A 17 -4.20 2.59 -15.40
CA CYS A 17 -4.21 3.98 -14.94
C CYS A 17 -4.60 4.10 -13.46
N GLU A 18 -5.59 3.34 -13.02
CA GLU A 18 -6.03 3.32 -11.61
C GLU A 18 -4.91 2.82 -10.70
N VAL A 19 -4.25 1.71 -11.05
CA VAL A 19 -3.11 1.17 -10.28
C VAL A 19 -1.94 2.16 -10.26
N ALA A 20 -1.63 2.80 -11.39
CA ALA A 20 -0.57 3.79 -11.47
C ALA A 20 -0.85 5.00 -10.56
N MET A 21 -2.08 5.49 -10.54
CA MET A 21 -2.48 6.60 -9.66
C MET A 21 -2.47 6.18 -8.19
N ALA A 22 -2.95 4.98 -7.88
CA ALA A 22 -2.97 4.46 -6.52
C ALA A 22 -1.57 4.21 -5.95
N SER A 23 -0.59 3.85 -6.79
CA SER A 23 0.79 3.60 -6.36
C SER A 23 1.62 4.87 -6.12
N GLY A 24 1.12 6.04 -6.48
CA GLY A 24 1.87 7.29 -6.44
C GLY A 24 2.45 7.63 -5.06
N ILE A 25 1.68 7.44 -4.00
CA ILE A 25 2.12 7.71 -2.62
C ILE A 25 3.20 6.71 -2.19
N GLN A 26 3.05 5.44 -2.50
CA GLN A 26 4.04 4.42 -2.19
C GLN A 26 5.39 4.70 -2.89
N ILE A 27 5.34 5.15 -4.15
CA ILE A 27 6.53 5.56 -4.91
C ILE A 27 7.25 6.70 -4.21
N ILE A 28 6.53 7.72 -3.75
CA ILE A 28 7.11 8.87 -3.04
C ILE A 28 7.74 8.43 -1.71
N ILE A 29 7.09 7.56 -0.95
CA ILE A 29 7.60 7.03 0.32
C ILE A 29 8.92 6.28 0.08
N PHE A 30 8.97 5.38 -0.89
CA PHE A 30 10.18 4.63 -1.22
C PHE A 30 11.29 5.54 -1.75
N LEU A 31 10.96 6.51 -2.60
CA LEU A 31 11.92 7.47 -3.13
C LEU A 31 12.56 8.30 -2.01
N SER A 32 11.74 8.79 -1.07
CA SER A 32 12.21 9.48 0.13
C SER A 32 13.14 8.61 0.98
N GLY A 33 12.78 7.33 1.16
CA GLY A 33 13.61 6.38 1.89
C GLY A 33 14.95 6.12 1.24
N LEU A 34 14.98 5.96 -0.07
CA LEU A 34 16.21 5.77 -0.84
C LEU A 34 17.13 6.99 -0.75
N GLN A 35 16.57 8.20 -0.75
CA GLN A 35 17.36 9.43 -0.61
C GLN A 35 18.00 9.61 0.78
N ASN A 36 17.45 8.96 1.80
CA ASN A 36 18.00 8.99 3.15
C ASN A 36 19.20 8.05 3.36
N ILE A 37 19.46 7.14 2.41
CA ILE A 37 20.65 6.28 2.49
C ILE A 37 21.89 7.10 2.14
N SER A 38 22.85 7.15 3.06
CA SER A 38 24.07 7.92 2.83
C SER A 38 24.88 7.35 1.65
N PRO A 39 25.33 8.21 0.71
CA PRO A 39 26.21 7.78 -0.38
C PRO A 39 27.47 7.07 0.09
N SER A 40 27.99 7.45 1.26
CA SER A 40 29.20 6.83 1.85
C SER A 40 29.04 5.34 2.11
N MET A 41 27.84 4.84 2.36
CA MET A 41 27.59 3.40 2.50
C MET A 41 27.81 2.65 1.19
N TYR A 42 27.40 3.22 0.08
CA TYR A 42 27.64 2.65 -1.24
C TYR A 42 29.10 2.72 -1.67
N GLU A 43 29.78 3.83 -1.33
CA GLU A 43 31.22 3.99 -1.56
C GLU A 43 32.02 2.97 -0.78
N ALA A 44 31.72 2.76 0.50
CA ALA A 44 32.36 1.73 1.32
C ALA A 44 32.14 0.32 0.74
N ALA A 45 30.92 -0.01 0.33
CA ALA A 45 30.63 -1.29 -0.30
C ALA A 45 31.40 -1.50 -1.62
N GLN A 46 31.57 -0.45 -2.41
CA GLN A 46 32.38 -0.51 -3.64
C GLN A 46 33.86 -0.72 -3.34
N MET A 47 34.39 -0.10 -2.29
CA MET A 47 35.77 -0.31 -1.85
C MET A 47 36.02 -1.74 -1.38
N GLU A 48 35.01 -2.41 -0.82
CA GLU A 48 35.05 -3.84 -0.47
C GLU A 48 34.83 -4.77 -1.65
N GLY A 49 34.62 -4.23 -2.86
CA GLY A 49 34.44 -5.00 -4.09
C GLY A 49 33.03 -5.54 -4.31
N CYS A 50 32.03 -5.02 -3.58
CA CYS A 50 30.63 -5.39 -3.77
C CYS A 50 30.12 -4.96 -5.15
N THR A 51 29.40 -5.85 -5.82
CA THR A 51 28.68 -5.54 -7.04
C THR A 51 27.43 -4.70 -6.74
N ALA A 52 26.94 -3.97 -7.75
CA ALA A 52 25.68 -3.18 -7.59
C ALA A 52 24.49 -4.05 -7.15
N TRP A 53 24.46 -5.31 -7.59
CA TRP A 53 23.42 -6.26 -7.19
C TRP A 53 23.52 -6.67 -5.71
N GLU A 54 24.72 -6.89 -5.22
CA GLU A 54 24.98 -7.20 -3.80
C GLU A 54 24.67 -6.01 -2.91
N SER A 55 25.03 -4.79 -3.32
CA SER A 55 24.68 -3.55 -2.63
C SER A 55 23.17 -3.36 -2.54
N LEU A 56 22.41 -3.68 -3.59
CA LEU A 56 20.95 -3.60 -3.57
C LEU A 56 20.38 -4.52 -2.48
N TRP A 57 20.78 -5.77 -2.42
CA TRP A 57 20.20 -6.76 -1.49
C TRP A 57 20.73 -6.66 -0.06
N LYS A 58 21.98 -6.26 0.12
CA LYS A 58 22.62 -6.21 1.44
C LYS A 58 22.51 -4.85 2.13
N ILE A 59 22.34 -3.76 1.37
CA ILE A 59 22.28 -2.39 1.91
C ILE A 59 20.91 -1.78 1.66
N THR A 60 20.49 -1.66 0.40
CA THR A 60 19.29 -0.92 0.04
C THR A 60 18.02 -1.57 0.58
N VAL A 61 17.84 -2.87 0.35
CA VAL A 61 16.61 -3.59 0.75
C VAL A 61 16.43 -3.59 2.28
N PRO A 62 17.43 -3.92 3.12
CA PRO A 62 17.28 -3.85 4.57
C PRO A 62 17.00 -2.44 5.08
N MET A 63 17.66 -1.42 4.51
CA MET A 63 17.47 -0.02 4.92
C MET A 63 16.08 0.52 4.57
N VAL A 64 15.49 0.06 3.48
CA VAL A 64 14.14 0.46 3.02
C VAL A 64 13.04 -0.44 3.62
N SER A 65 13.41 -1.56 4.20
CA SER A 65 12.49 -2.54 4.77
C SER A 65 11.47 -1.96 5.77
N PRO A 66 11.81 -1.04 6.70
CA PRO A 66 10.82 -0.42 7.57
C PRO A 66 9.75 0.38 6.82
N LEU A 67 10.09 0.95 5.66
CA LEU A 67 9.14 1.68 4.82
C LEU A 67 8.13 0.77 4.14
N MET A 68 8.46 -0.51 3.93
CA MET A 68 7.50 -1.49 3.44
C MET A 68 6.31 -1.64 4.40
N LEU A 69 6.53 -1.61 5.71
CA LEU A 69 5.45 -1.64 6.70
C LEU A 69 4.54 -0.42 6.56
N VAL A 70 5.11 0.76 6.40
CA VAL A 70 4.34 2.01 6.21
C VAL A 70 3.51 1.93 4.94
N CYS A 71 4.10 1.52 3.83
CA CYS A 71 3.41 1.35 2.56
C CYS A 71 2.30 0.30 2.65
N TRP A 72 2.54 -0.79 3.37
CA TRP A 72 1.55 -1.85 3.57
C TRP A 72 0.32 -1.35 4.35
N VAL A 73 0.54 -0.70 5.48
CA VAL A 73 -0.54 -0.10 6.28
C VAL A 73 -1.31 0.93 5.44
N TYR A 74 -0.60 1.80 4.73
CA TYR A 74 -1.22 2.78 3.85
C TYR A 74 -2.10 2.11 2.78
N THR A 75 -1.60 1.08 2.12
CA THR A 75 -2.33 0.36 1.07
C THR A 75 -3.62 -0.28 1.60
N ILE A 76 -3.57 -0.87 2.81
CA ILE A 76 -4.77 -1.44 3.44
C ILE A 76 -5.78 -0.34 3.74
N VAL A 77 -5.35 0.77 4.35
CA VAL A 77 -6.24 1.89 4.67
C VAL A 77 -6.87 2.46 3.40
N ASP A 78 -6.06 2.72 2.37
CA ASP A 78 -6.52 3.25 1.09
C ASP A 78 -7.55 2.31 0.43
N PHE A 79 -7.27 1.02 0.40
CA PHE A 79 -8.17 0.02 -0.16
C PHE A 79 -9.52 -0.04 0.56
N PHE A 80 -9.52 0.02 1.88
CA PHE A 80 -10.75 -0.04 2.67
C PHE A 80 -11.54 1.27 2.68
N MET A 81 -10.88 2.40 2.52
CA MET A 81 -11.52 3.73 2.48
C MET A 81 -11.95 4.17 1.07
N LYS A 82 -11.62 3.40 0.03
CA LYS A 82 -12.04 3.71 -1.34
C LYS A 82 -13.56 3.78 -1.44
N SER A 83 -14.04 4.80 -2.14
CA SER A 83 -15.47 5.04 -2.36
C SER A 83 -16.18 3.91 -3.12
N ASP A 84 -15.43 3.14 -3.90
CA ASP A 84 -15.92 1.99 -4.66
C ASP A 84 -16.09 0.71 -3.82
N ASN A 85 -15.73 0.78 -2.54
CA ASN A 85 -15.91 -0.34 -1.63
C ASN A 85 -17.40 -0.49 -1.29
N LEU A 86 -17.96 -1.67 -1.55
CA LEU A 86 -19.39 -1.98 -1.33
C LEU A 86 -19.88 -1.67 0.09
N VAL A 87 -19.02 -1.79 1.09
CA VAL A 87 -19.36 -1.47 2.48
C VAL A 87 -19.43 0.03 2.68
N MET A 88 -18.47 0.78 2.13
CA MET A 88 -18.42 2.23 2.19
C MET A 88 -19.59 2.86 1.45
N GLU A 89 -19.93 2.32 0.28
CA GLU A 89 -21.12 2.71 -0.49
C GLU A 89 -22.41 2.53 0.33
N LYS A 90 -22.58 1.35 0.96
CA LYS A 90 -23.74 1.11 1.83
C LYS A 90 -23.82 2.01 3.04
N ILE A 91 -22.68 2.30 3.69
CA ILE A 91 -22.64 3.24 4.81
C ILE A 91 -23.10 4.63 4.35
N ASN A 92 -22.61 5.06 3.20
CA ASN A 92 -22.93 6.35 2.62
C ASN A 92 -24.40 6.43 2.20
N ASP A 93 -24.93 5.38 1.59
CA ASP A 93 -26.36 5.26 1.23
C ASP A 93 -27.27 5.38 2.44
N GLN A 94 -26.96 4.68 3.53
CA GLN A 94 -27.74 4.76 4.76
C GLN A 94 -27.68 6.15 5.41
N MET A 95 -26.52 6.80 5.31
CA MET A 95 -26.32 8.12 5.89
C MET A 95 -26.98 9.22 5.09
N VAL A 96 -26.80 9.24 3.77
CA VAL A 96 -27.20 10.35 2.89
C VAL A 96 -28.59 10.16 2.32
N ILE A 97 -28.94 8.95 1.86
CA ILE A 97 -30.20 8.70 1.18
C ILE A 97 -31.31 8.35 2.17
N GLN A 98 -31.02 7.48 3.13
CA GLN A 98 -32.02 7.03 4.10
C GLN A 98 -32.06 7.86 5.39
N LEU A 99 -31.09 8.77 5.58
CA LEU A 99 -30.92 9.61 6.77
C LEU A 99 -30.92 8.83 8.09
N ASN A 100 -30.52 7.56 8.02
CA ASN A 100 -30.49 6.67 9.18
C ASN A 100 -29.09 6.70 9.83
N TYR A 101 -28.79 7.81 10.49
CA TYR A 101 -27.48 8.07 11.09
C TYR A 101 -27.06 7.05 12.15
N GLY A 102 -28.01 6.53 12.92
CA GLY A 102 -27.73 5.51 13.95
C GLY A 102 -27.21 4.21 13.35
N PHE A 103 -27.87 3.71 12.31
CA PHE A 103 -27.46 2.49 11.63
C PHE A 103 -26.15 2.67 10.85
N SER A 104 -26.01 3.78 10.15
CA SER A 104 -24.78 4.12 9.43
C SER A 104 -23.58 4.22 10.37
N SER A 105 -23.74 4.86 11.53
CA SER A 105 -22.69 4.95 12.54
C SER A 105 -22.28 3.58 13.09
N ALA A 106 -23.24 2.71 13.37
CA ALA A 106 -22.97 1.36 13.84
C ALA A 106 -22.18 0.54 12.80
N MET A 107 -22.58 0.62 11.52
CA MET A 107 -21.85 -0.03 10.42
C MET A 107 -20.42 0.52 10.31
N ALA A 108 -20.25 1.83 10.38
CA ALA A 108 -18.93 2.47 10.30
C ALA A 108 -18.00 2.01 11.44
N TRP A 109 -18.51 1.90 12.67
CA TRP A 109 -17.75 1.40 13.82
C TRP A 109 -17.33 -0.05 13.68
N ILE A 110 -18.24 -0.93 13.26
CA ILE A 110 -17.91 -2.35 13.01
C ILE A 110 -16.84 -2.46 11.92
N TYR A 111 -17.01 -1.71 10.83
CA TYR A 111 -16.05 -1.69 9.73
C TYR A 111 -14.68 -1.20 10.17
N PHE A 112 -14.63 -0.13 10.96
CA PHE A 112 -13.38 0.39 11.55
C PHE A 112 -12.66 -0.66 12.40
N VAL A 113 -13.37 -1.36 13.29
CA VAL A 113 -12.78 -2.41 14.12
C VAL A 113 -12.20 -3.55 13.29
N VAL A 114 -12.91 -3.99 12.24
CA VAL A 114 -12.42 -5.02 11.31
C VAL A 114 -11.16 -4.54 10.58
N CYS A 115 -11.14 -3.32 10.08
CA CYS A 115 -9.95 -2.75 9.42
C CYS A 115 -8.75 -2.68 10.37
N MET A 116 -8.95 -2.21 11.61
CA MET A 116 -7.89 -2.15 12.62
C MET A 116 -7.36 -3.54 12.99
N ALA A 117 -8.23 -4.55 13.09
CA ALA A 117 -7.81 -5.92 13.33
C ALA A 117 -6.95 -6.48 12.18
N LEU A 118 -7.34 -6.23 10.94
CA LEU A 118 -6.58 -6.65 9.75
C LEU A 118 -5.21 -5.96 9.66
N ILE A 119 -5.16 -4.66 9.93
CA ILE A 119 -3.91 -3.88 9.97
C ILE A 119 -3.00 -4.43 11.07
N GLY A 120 -3.52 -4.66 12.26
CA GLY A 120 -2.76 -5.19 13.39
C GLY A 120 -2.18 -6.57 13.10
N LEU A 121 -2.99 -7.50 12.61
CA LEU A 121 -2.54 -8.85 12.26
C LEU A 121 -1.50 -8.86 11.14
N SER A 122 -1.75 -8.14 10.06
CA SER A 122 -0.82 -8.07 8.92
C SER A 122 0.49 -7.39 9.29
N SER A 123 0.45 -6.32 10.10
CA SER A 123 1.64 -5.62 10.55
C SER A 123 2.50 -6.49 11.48
N LEU A 124 1.90 -7.31 12.35
CA LEU A 124 2.62 -8.27 13.18
C LEU A 124 3.34 -9.34 12.34
N ILE A 125 2.70 -9.83 11.29
CA ILE A 125 3.30 -10.84 10.40
C ILE A 125 4.49 -10.23 9.66
N ILE A 126 4.33 -9.04 9.08
CA ILE A 126 5.38 -8.36 8.32
C ILE A 126 6.52 -7.93 9.24
N SER A 127 6.22 -7.42 10.43
CA SER A 127 7.21 -7.05 11.42
C SER A 127 8.14 -8.23 11.77
N LYS A 128 7.57 -9.43 11.96
CA LYS A 128 8.40 -10.63 12.20
C LYS A 128 9.31 -10.97 11.02
N VAL A 129 8.86 -10.74 9.80
CA VAL A 129 9.67 -11.00 8.60
C VAL A 129 10.76 -9.94 8.44
N VAL A 130 10.46 -8.68 8.68
CA VAL A 130 11.39 -7.55 8.55
C VAL A 130 12.48 -7.55 9.63
N TYR A 131 12.10 -7.83 10.89
CA TYR A 131 13.04 -7.81 12.03
C TYR A 131 13.84 -9.11 12.21
N ASN A 132 13.54 -10.19 11.51
CA ASN A 132 14.33 -11.43 11.57
C ASN A 132 15.56 -11.42 10.65
N TYR A 133 15.93 -10.28 10.07
CA TYR A 133 17.12 -10.13 9.23
C TYR A 133 18.33 -9.50 9.97
N ASP A 134 18.25 -9.35 11.30
CA ASP A 134 19.40 -8.99 12.16
C ASP A 134 20.15 -10.20 12.67
#